data_2ec7c1d6f6b5d3647571c13767fcc2aa
#
_entry.id   2ec7c1d6f6b5d3647571c13767fcc2aa
#
_cell.length_a   1.000
_cell.length_b   1.000
_cell.length_c   1.000
_cell.angle_alpha   90.00
_cell.angle_beta   90.00
_cell.angle_gamma   90.00
#
_symmetry.space_group_name_H-M   'P 1'
#
loop_
_entity.id
_entity.type
_entity.pdbx_description
1 polymer ?
#
loop_
_entity_poly.entity_id
_entity_poly.type
_entity_poly.pdbx_seq_one_letter_code
_entity_poly.pdbx_strand_id
1 'polypeptide(L)'
;KDCANRDGFKHRSLYLKVRDGLDLPVRMVWDPSFESDRKIPVMICLQGTNSGMHLSWGEERMPADPIKIHYGADIARQAAAHGFLAVCLEQSCFGERRERRLFSRSEAVCIDAANHALLLGRSLVGERASDVTSLVNWLVEGAPGMAIDPEQIYIVGSSSGGTTALFASA
;
A
#
# COMPACT_ATOMS: atom_id res chain seq x y z
N LYS A 1 8.75 -7.64 -11.61
CA LYS A 1 9.46 -8.76 -10.95
C LYS A 1 8.48 -9.85 -10.59
N ASP A 2 8.95 -11.09 -10.65
CA ASP A 2 8.20 -12.33 -10.73
C ASP A 2 7.24 -12.60 -9.57
N CYS A 3 6.16 -13.32 -9.89
CA CYS A 3 5.21 -13.80 -8.90
C CYS A 3 5.91 -14.83 -7.99
N ALA A 4 5.98 -14.55 -6.71
CA ALA A 4 6.41 -15.52 -5.70
C ALA A 4 5.17 -16.09 -5.02
N ASN A 5 5.13 -17.42 -4.77
CA ASN A 5 4.14 -18.02 -3.88
C ASN A 5 4.67 -17.92 -2.45
N ARG A 6 3.90 -17.28 -1.59
CA ARG A 6 4.17 -17.22 -0.15
C ARG A 6 2.86 -17.45 0.60
N ASP A 7 2.89 -18.28 1.63
CA ASP A 7 1.74 -18.55 2.51
C ASP A 7 0.43 -18.88 1.79
N GLY A 8 0.53 -19.56 0.63
CA GLY A 8 -0.61 -19.92 -0.19
C GLY A 8 -1.09 -18.84 -1.16
N PHE A 9 -0.54 -17.63 -1.14
CA PHE A 9 -0.91 -16.54 -2.04
C PHE A 9 0.17 -16.25 -3.08
N LYS A 10 -0.24 -15.73 -4.23
CA LYS A 10 0.66 -15.15 -5.23
C LYS A 10 0.95 -13.71 -4.87
N HIS A 11 2.19 -13.30 -5.07
CA HIS A 11 2.68 -11.97 -4.79
C HIS A 11 3.41 -11.39 -6.00
N ARG A 12 3.15 -10.11 -6.30
CA ARG A 12 3.90 -9.35 -7.32
C ARG A 12 4.30 -8.00 -6.74
N SER A 13 5.59 -7.66 -6.83
CA SER A 13 6.09 -6.32 -6.50
C SER A 13 6.38 -5.54 -7.76
N LEU A 14 6.05 -4.25 -7.74
CA LEU A 14 6.38 -3.32 -8.80
C LEU A 14 6.63 -1.93 -8.23
N TYR A 15 7.22 -1.07 -9.05
CA TYR A 15 7.33 0.36 -8.79
C TYR A 15 6.51 1.09 -9.83
N LEU A 16 5.52 1.85 -9.38
CA LEU A 16 4.67 2.67 -10.24
C LEU A 16 5.26 4.07 -10.32
N LYS A 17 5.60 4.52 -11.52
CA LYS A 17 6.04 5.91 -11.74
C LYS A 17 4.83 6.83 -11.61
N VAL A 18 4.77 7.60 -10.53
CA VAL A 18 3.64 8.50 -10.26
C VAL A 18 3.93 9.94 -10.65
N ARG A 19 5.20 10.35 -10.63
CA ARG A 19 5.71 11.65 -11.08
C ARG A 19 7.21 11.59 -11.29
N ASP A 20 7.79 12.62 -11.90
CA ASP A 20 9.23 12.65 -12.15
C ASP A 20 10.03 12.55 -10.86
N GLY A 21 10.95 11.59 -10.82
CA GLY A 21 11.81 11.32 -9.67
C GLY A 21 11.12 10.60 -8.51
N LEU A 22 9.85 10.17 -8.67
CA LEU A 22 9.14 9.44 -7.63
C LEU A 22 8.52 8.14 -8.15
N ASP A 23 9.06 7.04 -7.68
CA ASP A 23 8.52 5.70 -7.86
C ASP A 23 7.77 5.27 -6.61
N LEU A 24 6.51 4.84 -6.78
CA LEU A 24 5.66 4.33 -5.73
C LEU A 24 5.83 2.81 -5.61
N PRO A 25 6.39 2.28 -4.51
CA PRO A 25 6.43 0.84 -4.29
C PRO A 25 5.03 0.29 -4.11
N VAL A 26 4.69 -0.74 -4.87
CA VAL A 26 3.39 -1.41 -4.85
C VAL A 26 3.58 -2.92 -4.68
N ARG A 27 2.74 -3.53 -3.86
CA ARG A 27 2.66 -4.98 -3.69
C ARG A 27 1.24 -5.45 -3.96
N MET A 28 1.12 -6.42 -4.85
CA MET A 28 -0.13 -7.12 -5.14
C MET A 28 -0.10 -8.49 -4.50
N VAL A 29 -1.22 -8.90 -3.89
CA VAL A 29 -1.39 -10.20 -3.22
C VAL A 29 -2.74 -10.78 -3.62
N TRP A 30 -2.79 -12.04 -4.07
CA TRP A 30 -4.04 -12.67 -4.50
C TRP A 30 -4.00 -14.19 -4.37
N ASP A 31 -5.18 -14.79 -4.32
CA ASP A 31 -5.33 -16.25 -4.32
C ASP A 31 -4.91 -16.85 -5.67
N PRO A 32 -4.08 -17.91 -5.70
CA PRO A 32 -3.67 -18.57 -6.94
C PRO A 32 -4.82 -19.11 -7.79
N SER A 33 -5.98 -19.36 -7.19
CA SER A 33 -7.17 -19.87 -7.88
C SER A 33 -7.89 -18.83 -8.73
N PHE A 34 -7.46 -17.57 -8.71
CA PHE A 34 -8.01 -16.55 -9.62
C PHE A 34 -7.73 -16.94 -11.07
N GLU A 35 -8.79 -17.34 -11.75
CA GLU A 35 -8.76 -17.66 -13.16
C GLU A 35 -8.69 -16.38 -14.00
N SER A 36 -7.97 -16.45 -15.13
CA SER A 36 -7.67 -15.29 -15.98
C SER A 36 -8.89 -14.61 -16.60
N ASP A 37 -10.02 -15.32 -16.70
CA ASP A 37 -11.19 -14.89 -17.47
C ASP A 37 -12.26 -14.18 -16.64
N ARG A 38 -12.07 -14.09 -15.33
CA ARG A 38 -13.00 -13.42 -14.42
C ARG A 38 -12.47 -12.06 -14.01
N LYS A 39 -13.33 -11.04 -14.07
CA LYS A 39 -13.04 -9.74 -13.48
C LYS A 39 -12.86 -9.86 -11.98
N ILE A 40 -11.76 -9.32 -11.46
CA ILE A 40 -11.32 -9.47 -10.07
C ILE A 40 -11.61 -8.17 -9.32
N PRO A 41 -12.36 -8.19 -8.20
CA PRO A 41 -12.51 -7.02 -7.35
C PRO A 41 -11.17 -6.68 -6.67
N VAL A 42 -10.90 -5.39 -6.51
CA VAL A 42 -9.66 -4.87 -5.93
C VAL A 42 -9.91 -4.32 -4.53
N MET A 43 -9.00 -4.61 -3.60
CA MET A 43 -8.93 -3.98 -2.30
C MET A 43 -7.58 -3.26 -2.15
N ILE A 44 -7.61 -1.93 -2.15
CA ILE A 44 -6.42 -1.12 -1.83
C ILE A 44 -6.25 -1.11 -0.31
N CYS A 45 -5.10 -1.61 0.16
CA CYS A 45 -4.82 -1.83 1.57
C CYS A 45 -3.77 -0.83 2.07
N LEU A 46 -4.16 0.08 2.96
CA LEU A 46 -3.32 1.13 3.51
C LEU A 46 -2.98 0.85 4.98
N GLN A 47 -1.70 0.59 5.26
CA GLN A 47 -1.23 0.37 6.62
C GLN A 47 -1.32 1.64 7.47
N GLY A 48 -1.42 1.46 8.78
CA GLY A 48 -1.29 2.53 9.77
C GLY A 48 0.16 3.00 9.95
N THR A 49 0.40 3.83 10.96
CA THR A 49 1.74 4.26 11.36
C THR A 49 2.52 3.06 11.90
N ASN A 50 3.45 2.55 11.08
CA ASN A 50 4.22 1.34 11.40
C ASN A 50 5.54 1.27 10.62
N SER A 51 6.15 0.07 10.57
CA SER A 51 7.44 -0.19 9.93
C SER A 51 7.39 -0.15 8.39
N GLY A 52 6.23 -0.38 7.78
CA GLY A 52 6.04 -0.34 6.32
C GLY A 52 4.86 -1.20 5.86
N MET A 53 4.59 -1.17 4.56
CA MET A 53 3.48 -1.92 3.94
C MET A 53 3.63 -3.45 4.05
N HIS A 54 4.84 -3.94 4.33
CA HIS A 54 5.13 -5.38 4.45
C HIS A 54 4.27 -6.10 5.49
N LEU A 55 3.83 -5.39 6.52
CA LEU A 55 2.89 -5.92 7.51
C LEU A 55 1.56 -6.36 6.88
N SER A 56 1.11 -5.67 5.83
CA SER A 56 -0.19 -5.95 5.20
C SER A 56 -0.30 -7.35 4.60
N TRP A 57 0.81 -8.00 4.29
CA TRP A 57 0.83 -9.41 3.87
C TRP A 57 1.48 -10.35 4.88
N GLY A 58 1.67 -9.90 6.15
CA GLY A 58 2.15 -10.73 7.25
C GLY A 58 3.67 -10.96 7.25
N GLU A 59 4.46 -10.11 6.59
CA GLU A 59 5.93 -10.22 6.61
C GLU A 59 6.51 -9.46 7.82
N GLU A 60 7.33 -10.14 8.60
CA GLU A 60 8.03 -9.56 9.75
C GLU A 60 9.41 -9.06 9.34
N ARG A 61 9.71 -7.79 9.63
CA ARG A 61 11.01 -7.15 9.38
C ARG A 61 11.58 -6.45 10.61
N MET A 62 10.72 -6.12 11.57
CA MET A 62 11.08 -5.38 12.77
C MET A 62 10.59 -6.12 14.03
N PRO A 63 11.26 -5.97 15.18
CA PRO A 63 10.89 -6.69 16.41
C PRO A 63 9.45 -6.47 16.88
N ALA A 64 8.81 -5.36 16.51
CA ALA A 64 7.43 -5.05 16.88
C ALA A 64 6.39 -5.57 15.87
N ASP A 65 6.82 -6.15 14.75
CA ASP A 65 5.91 -6.58 13.69
C ASP A 65 5.03 -7.77 14.08
N PRO A 66 5.52 -8.82 14.78
CA PRO A 66 4.71 -9.97 15.16
C PRO A 66 3.45 -9.58 15.94
N ILE A 67 3.59 -8.66 16.91
CA ILE A 67 2.44 -8.20 17.71
C ILE A 67 1.42 -7.45 16.86
N LYS A 68 1.87 -6.66 15.87
CA LYS A 68 0.97 -5.93 14.97
C LYS A 68 0.21 -6.88 14.04
N ILE A 69 0.90 -7.89 13.50
CA ILE A 69 0.28 -8.93 12.67
C ILE A 69 -0.74 -9.72 13.50
N HIS A 70 -0.40 -10.08 14.74
CA HIS A 70 -1.33 -10.74 15.65
C HIS A 70 -2.64 -9.93 15.87
N TYR A 71 -2.56 -8.60 15.87
CA TYR A 71 -3.72 -7.70 15.96
C TYR A 71 -4.31 -7.32 14.60
N GLY A 72 -4.05 -8.09 13.54
CA GLY A 72 -4.73 -7.97 12.25
C GLY A 72 -4.13 -6.91 11.31
N ALA A 73 -2.84 -6.58 11.45
CA ALA A 73 -2.18 -5.67 10.50
C ALA A 73 -1.99 -6.29 9.10
N ASP A 74 -2.22 -7.59 8.93
CA ASP A 74 -2.09 -8.34 7.68
C ASP A 74 -3.32 -8.17 6.75
N ILE A 75 -3.81 -6.96 6.62
CA ILE A 75 -5.06 -6.61 5.91
C ILE A 75 -5.10 -7.06 4.45
N ALA A 76 -3.96 -7.07 3.75
CA ALA A 76 -3.91 -7.53 2.36
C ALA A 76 -4.03 -9.07 2.27
N ARG A 77 -3.45 -9.80 3.22
CA ARG A 77 -3.61 -11.24 3.31
C ARG A 77 -5.06 -11.61 3.58
N GLN A 78 -5.72 -10.87 4.50
CA GLN A 78 -7.14 -11.05 4.79
C GLN A 78 -8.00 -10.74 3.56
N ALA A 79 -7.76 -9.62 2.86
CA ALA A 79 -8.47 -9.28 1.63
C ALA A 79 -8.31 -10.35 0.54
N ALA A 80 -7.08 -10.85 0.33
CA ALA A 80 -6.81 -11.91 -0.64
C ALA A 80 -7.55 -13.21 -0.28
N ALA A 81 -7.62 -13.58 1.01
CA ALA A 81 -8.37 -14.74 1.49
C ALA A 81 -9.89 -14.61 1.27
N HIS A 82 -10.40 -13.38 1.12
CA HIS A 82 -11.81 -13.09 0.82
C HIS A 82 -12.08 -12.84 -0.67
N GLY A 83 -11.17 -13.21 -1.56
CA GLY A 83 -11.40 -13.17 -3.00
C GLY A 83 -11.13 -11.83 -3.66
N PHE A 84 -10.34 -10.95 -3.04
CA PHE A 84 -9.88 -9.69 -3.63
C PHE A 84 -8.47 -9.81 -4.20
N LEU A 85 -8.19 -9.05 -5.24
CA LEU A 85 -6.83 -8.63 -5.52
C LEU A 85 -6.47 -7.55 -4.50
N ALA A 86 -5.68 -7.91 -3.49
CA ALA A 86 -5.20 -6.94 -2.52
C ALA A 86 -4.02 -6.17 -3.09
N VAL A 87 -4.08 -4.85 -3.05
CA VAL A 87 -3.03 -3.96 -3.57
C VAL A 87 -2.56 -3.03 -2.46
N CYS A 88 -1.31 -3.19 -2.04
CA CYS A 88 -0.68 -2.32 -1.05
C CYS A 88 0.21 -1.31 -1.76
N LEU A 89 0.25 -0.09 -1.27
CA LEU A 89 1.24 0.91 -1.64
C LEU A 89 2.04 1.36 -0.40
N GLU A 90 3.32 1.65 -0.58
CA GLU A 90 4.13 2.19 0.51
C GLU A 90 3.83 3.68 0.68
N GLN A 91 3.17 4.03 1.77
CA GLN A 91 2.86 5.42 2.07
C GLN A 91 4.15 6.22 2.41
N SER A 92 4.17 7.49 2.07
CA SER A 92 5.28 8.39 2.41
C SER A 92 5.65 8.30 3.89
N CYS A 93 6.93 8.33 4.21
CA CYS A 93 7.54 8.22 5.53
C CYS A 93 7.61 6.80 6.12
N PHE A 94 7.08 5.78 5.44
CA PHE A 94 7.14 4.40 5.92
C PHE A 94 7.98 3.51 4.99
N GLY A 95 8.44 2.37 5.51
CA GLY A 95 9.14 1.34 4.77
C GLY A 95 10.25 1.88 3.86
N GLU A 96 10.14 1.59 2.56
CA GLU A 96 11.12 2.03 1.55
C GLU A 96 11.09 3.55 1.29
N ARG A 97 9.97 4.22 1.63
CA ARG A 97 9.80 5.68 1.48
C ARG A 97 10.11 6.46 2.76
N ARG A 98 10.70 5.80 3.74
CA ARG A 98 11.13 6.45 4.97
C ARG A 98 12.34 7.33 4.70
N GLU A 99 12.28 8.59 5.11
CA GLU A 99 13.44 9.46 5.11
C GLU A 99 14.53 8.89 6.03
N ARG A 100 15.71 8.63 5.47
CA ARG A 100 16.84 8.11 6.23
C ARG A 100 17.50 9.27 6.97
N ARG A 101 17.19 9.42 8.26
CA ARG A 101 18.04 10.22 9.15
C ARG A 101 19.11 9.34 9.75
N LEU A 102 20.36 9.66 9.48
CA LEU A 102 21.52 8.95 10.01
C LEU A 102 21.57 8.94 11.54
N PHE A 103 20.88 9.87 12.22
CA PHE A 103 21.02 10.09 13.66
C PHE A 103 19.69 10.28 14.43
N SER A 104 18.54 10.16 13.79
CA SER A 104 17.27 10.36 14.50
C SER A 104 16.73 9.05 15.05
N ARG A 105 16.65 8.94 16.36
CA ARG A 105 15.83 7.95 17.07
C ARG A 105 14.37 8.39 17.19
N SER A 106 13.98 9.48 16.54
CA SER A 106 12.64 10.03 16.63
C SER A 106 11.62 9.06 16.07
N GLU A 107 10.63 8.72 16.88
CA GLU A 107 9.45 7.96 16.47
C GLU A 107 8.55 8.77 15.52
N ALA A 108 8.76 10.08 15.45
CA ALA A 108 7.98 11.01 14.65
C ALA A 108 8.44 11.05 13.19
N VAL A 109 8.42 9.88 12.52
CA VAL A 109 8.91 9.69 11.15
C VAL A 109 8.27 10.58 10.09
N CYS A 110 7.11 11.18 10.39
CA CYS A 110 6.35 11.98 9.43
C CYS A 110 6.51 13.50 9.62
N ILE A 111 7.14 13.98 10.70
CA ILE A 111 7.16 15.43 11.02
C ILE A 111 7.89 16.22 9.95
N ASP A 112 9.08 15.77 9.55
CA ASP A 112 9.87 16.53 8.58
C ASP A 112 9.22 16.54 7.20
N ALA A 113 8.75 15.39 6.73
CA ALA A 113 8.04 15.31 5.46
C ALA A 113 6.75 16.15 5.48
N ALA A 114 6.04 16.19 6.60
CA ALA A 114 4.87 17.06 6.76
C ALA A 114 5.24 18.54 6.70
N ASN A 115 6.32 18.95 7.39
CA ASN A 115 6.81 20.31 7.37
C ASN A 115 7.31 20.72 5.97
N HIS A 116 8.05 19.84 5.28
CA HIS A 116 8.49 20.09 3.91
C HIS A 116 7.30 20.23 2.95
N ALA A 117 6.27 19.39 3.09
CA ALA A 117 5.05 19.51 2.29
C ALA A 117 4.37 20.87 2.52
N LEU A 118 4.25 21.32 3.78
CA LEU A 118 3.65 22.61 4.12
C LEU A 118 4.45 23.79 3.53
N LEU A 119 5.77 23.76 3.55
CA LEU A 119 6.62 24.80 2.93
C LEU A 119 6.38 24.90 1.41
N LEU A 120 5.96 23.81 0.78
CA LEU A 120 5.62 23.75 -0.65
C LEU A 120 4.12 24.01 -0.93
N GLY A 121 3.34 24.44 0.06
CA GLY A 121 1.90 24.65 -0.07
C GLY A 121 1.10 23.35 -0.20
N ARG A 122 1.63 22.25 0.30
CA ARG A 122 1.05 20.89 0.24
C ARG A 122 0.79 20.34 1.64
N SER A 123 0.18 19.18 1.72
CA SER A 123 0.07 18.43 2.97
C SER A 123 0.51 16.98 2.76
N LEU A 124 1.07 16.36 3.80
CA LEU A 124 1.50 14.96 3.73
C LEU A 124 0.31 14.02 3.41
N VAL A 125 -0.88 14.32 3.94
CA VAL A 125 -2.09 13.55 3.64
C VAL A 125 -2.50 13.71 2.19
N GLY A 126 -2.43 14.93 1.64
CA GLY A 126 -2.70 15.20 0.22
C GLY A 126 -1.72 14.47 -0.71
N GLU A 127 -0.43 14.40 -0.34
CA GLU A 127 0.56 13.63 -1.09
C GLU A 127 0.21 12.13 -1.11
N ARG A 128 -0.18 11.58 0.04
CA ARG A 128 -0.60 10.17 0.15
C ARG A 128 -1.90 9.89 -0.61
N ALA A 129 -2.87 10.79 -0.56
CA ALA A 129 -4.11 10.68 -1.34
C ALA A 129 -3.81 10.71 -2.85
N SER A 130 -2.93 11.60 -3.29
CA SER A 130 -2.47 11.67 -4.70
C SER A 130 -1.79 10.36 -5.15
N ASP A 131 -1.00 9.72 -4.28
CA ASP A 131 -0.39 8.42 -4.57
C ASP A 131 -1.47 7.34 -4.78
N VAL A 132 -2.53 7.34 -3.95
CA VAL A 132 -3.68 6.43 -4.11
C VAL A 132 -4.42 6.70 -5.42
N THR A 133 -4.68 7.97 -5.76
CA THR A 133 -5.33 8.34 -7.03
C THR A 133 -4.51 7.85 -8.22
N SER A 134 -3.18 8.02 -8.18
CA SER A 134 -2.29 7.51 -9.23
C SER A 134 -2.34 5.99 -9.36
N LEU A 135 -2.44 5.27 -8.23
CA LEU A 135 -2.62 3.82 -8.22
C LEU A 135 -3.96 3.40 -8.82
N VAL A 136 -5.05 4.09 -8.46
CA VAL A 136 -6.39 3.80 -9.00
C VAL A 136 -6.41 3.99 -10.52
N ASN A 137 -5.87 5.11 -11.02
CA ASN A 137 -5.78 5.37 -12.45
C ASN A 137 -5.01 4.25 -13.19
N TRP A 138 -3.87 3.85 -12.65
CA TRP A 138 -3.09 2.74 -13.21
C TRP A 138 -3.85 1.41 -13.20
N LEU A 139 -4.64 1.13 -12.16
CA LEU A 139 -5.47 -0.06 -12.07
C LEU A 139 -6.58 -0.05 -13.13
N VAL A 140 -7.26 1.09 -13.31
CA VAL A 140 -8.35 1.26 -14.28
C VAL A 140 -7.84 1.23 -15.72
N GLU A 141 -6.66 1.77 -16.00
CA GLU A 141 -6.01 1.72 -17.32
C GLU A 141 -5.59 0.29 -17.73
N GLY A 142 -5.66 -0.64 -16.81
CA GLY A 142 -5.35 -2.06 -17.02
C GLY A 142 -4.00 -2.46 -16.45
N ALA A 143 -4.01 -2.89 -15.20
CA ALA A 143 -2.83 -3.48 -14.57
C ALA A 143 -2.34 -4.69 -15.38
N PRO A 144 -1.06 -4.77 -15.77
CA PRO A 144 -0.58 -5.78 -16.70
C PRO A 144 -0.87 -7.22 -16.25
N GLY A 145 -1.60 -7.95 -17.08
CA GLY A 145 -1.85 -9.39 -16.93
C GLY A 145 -2.91 -9.77 -15.90
N MET A 146 -3.82 -8.83 -15.54
CA MET A 146 -4.95 -9.13 -14.64
C MET A 146 -6.23 -8.46 -15.14
N ALA A 147 -7.33 -9.19 -15.19
CA ALA A 147 -8.66 -8.67 -15.53
C ALA A 147 -9.29 -8.04 -14.28
N ILE A 148 -9.03 -6.76 -14.05
CA ILE A 148 -9.60 -6.01 -12.92
C ILE A 148 -11.02 -5.57 -13.25
N ASP A 149 -11.91 -5.58 -12.24
CA ASP A 149 -13.22 -4.95 -12.32
C ASP A 149 -13.11 -3.47 -11.89
N PRO A 150 -13.20 -2.51 -12.81
CA PRO A 150 -13.06 -1.09 -12.47
C PRO A 150 -14.23 -0.56 -11.63
N GLU A 151 -15.38 -1.24 -11.63
CA GLU A 151 -16.54 -0.89 -10.81
C GLU A 151 -16.45 -1.43 -9.37
N GLN A 152 -15.44 -2.28 -9.09
CA GLN A 152 -15.26 -2.93 -7.80
C GLN A 152 -13.84 -2.66 -7.24
N ILE A 153 -13.49 -1.40 -7.11
CA ILE A 153 -12.25 -0.96 -6.46
C ILE A 153 -12.62 -0.36 -5.09
N TYR A 154 -12.17 -1.03 -4.05
CA TYR A 154 -12.42 -0.66 -2.66
C TYR A 154 -11.12 -0.22 -2.00
N ILE A 155 -11.24 0.55 -0.92
CA ILE A 155 -10.12 0.99 -0.12
C ILE A 155 -10.36 0.70 1.36
N VAL A 156 -9.35 0.16 2.02
CA VAL A 156 -9.34 -0.07 3.46
C VAL A 156 -8.06 0.51 4.06
N GLY A 157 -8.17 1.13 5.22
CA GLY A 157 -7.02 1.70 5.90
C GLY A 157 -7.15 1.66 7.41
N SER A 158 -6.02 1.49 8.10
CA SER A 158 -5.93 1.53 9.54
C SER A 158 -5.23 2.81 10.00
N SER A 159 -5.72 3.48 11.06
CA SER A 159 -5.09 4.68 11.64
C SER A 159 -4.72 5.73 10.57
N SER A 160 -3.44 6.07 10.39
CA SER A 160 -2.99 7.00 9.33
C SER A 160 -3.37 6.54 7.92
N GLY A 161 -3.44 5.22 7.67
CA GLY A 161 -3.96 4.66 6.42
C GLY A 161 -5.46 4.92 6.25
N GLY A 162 -6.23 4.87 7.34
CA GLY A 162 -7.65 5.25 7.35
C GLY A 162 -7.85 6.72 7.01
N THR A 163 -7.01 7.60 7.55
CA THR A 163 -7.00 9.03 7.18
C THR A 163 -6.71 9.20 5.69
N THR A 164 -5.69 8.51 5.16
CA THR A 164 -5.38 8.56 3.73
C THR A 164 -6.54 8.04 2.88
N ALA A 165 -7.18 6.93 3.29
CA ALA A 165 -8.33 6.36 2.61
C ALA A 165 -9.49 7.37 2.52
N LEU A 166 -9.82 8.03 3.63
CA LEU A 166 -10.88 9.03 3.69
C LEU A 166 -10.64 10.18 2.69
N PHE A 167 -9.44 10.75 2.66
CA PHE A 167 -9.11 11.84 1.75
C PHE A 167 -8.96 11.41 0.28
N ALA A 168 -8.60 10.16 0.02
CA ALA A 168 -8.50 9.64 -1.34
C ALA A 168 -9.88 9.27 -1.93
N SER A 169 -10.90 9.09 -1.09
CA SER A 169 -12.27 8.74 -1.50
C SER A 169 -13.19 9.95 -1.66
N ALA A 170 -12.73 11.16 -1.30
CA ALA A 170 -13.46 12.41 -1.41
C ALA A 170 -13.25 13.07 -2.78
#